data_2f27a79649c3f402556c7c6c43c80f95
#
_entry.id   2f27a79649c3f402556c7c6c43c80f95
#
_cell.length_a   1.000
_cell.length_b   1.000
_cell.length_c   1.000
_cell.angle_alpha   90.00
_cell.angle_beta   90.00
_cell.angle_gamma   90.00
#
_symmetry.space_group_name_H-M   'P 1'
#
loop_
_entity.id
_entity.type
_entity.pdbx_description
1 polymer ?
#
loop_
_entity_poly.entity_id
_entity_poly.type
_entity_poly.pdbx_seq_one_letter_code
_entity_poly.pdbx_strand_id
1 'polypeptide(L)'
;MKETLFDSEFEKRFGFVKRAKGCFLYTSSGIRVTDLFQDSGRAILGWGGGSAYTVFKNTLNRGLTGTFSTGFPYRTQKAVSELFDSKRKLFFFYSYENAVKTAVLFSASGTGFWQPWDFSSQNWKEIDCIVFVPPFSWGEQLYLLAVKPELVELAMISGKSDFESVSIPAALHAGITRSVYDLVAALKERKEKDWFCYDRIICKYWERKGPYLFPKIKEEFYRDFVLHCLDCNLLISPFYNKPSIVPFGADLGVFAKLKSNPFEEKL
;
A
#
# COMPACT_ATOMS: atom_id res chain seq x y z
N MET A 1 2.40 20.49 3.36
CA MET A 1 2.06 19.48 2.32
C MET A 1 1.68 20.31 1.08
N LYS A 2 2.38 20.14 -0.04
CA LYS A 2 1.97 20.81 -1.28
C LYS A 2 0.70 20.11 -1.75
N GLU A 3 -0.42 20.85 -1.78
CA GLU A 3 -1.64 20.43 -2.41
C GLU A 3 -1.32 20.05 -3.86
N THR A 4 -1.57 18.79 -4.22
CA THR A 4 -1.35 18.37 -5.60
C THR A 4 -2.52 18.88 -6.44
N LEU A 5 -2.30 19.15 -7.72
CA LEU A 5 -3.38 19.49 -8.67
C LEU A 5 -4.53 18.45 -8.57
N PHE A 6 -4.18 17.23 -8.25
CA PHE A 6 -5.10 16.11 -8.08
C PHE A 6 -6.02 16.30 -6.86
N ASP A 7 -5.48 16.74 -5.72
CA ASP A 7 -6.28 16.97 -4.51
C ASP A 7 -7.30 18.07 -4.77
N SER A 8 -6.91 19.17 -5.44
CA SER A 8 -7.81 20.26 -5.78
C SER A 8 -8.90 19.84 -6.78
N GLU A 9 -8.59 19.02 -7.79
CA GLU A 9 -9.57 18.51 -8.76
C GLU A 9 -10.54 17.50 -8.13
N PHE A 10 -10.06 16.69 -7.16
CA PHE A 10 -10.93 15.80 -6.40
C PHE A 10 -11.91 16.61 -5.53
N GLU A 11 -11.39 17.59 -4.77
CA GLU A 11 -12.20 18.41 -3.88
C GLU A 11 -13.25 19.21 -4.65
N LYS A 12 -12.88 19.78 -5.79
CA LYS A 12 -13.78 20.53 -6.68
C LYS A 12 -14.97 19.69 -7.16
N ARG A 13 -14.77 18.39 -7.46
CA ARG A 13 -15.84 17.50 -7.96
C ARG A 13 -16.68 16.87 -6.85
N PHE A 14 -16.03 16.52 -5.74
CA PHE A 14 -16.63 15.63 -4.75
C PHE A 14 -16.70 16.25 -3.34
N GLY A 15 -15.99 17.37 -3.12
CA GLY A 15 -15.76 17.88 -1.78
C GLY A 15 -14.81 16.97 -0.98
N PHE A 16 -14.92 17.01 0.34
CA PHE A 16 -14.06 16.19 1.20
C PHE A 16 -14.63 14.80 1.46
N VAL A 17 -13.74 13.85 1.78
CA VAL A 17 -14.14 12.48 2.15
C VAL A 17 -14.67 12.45 3.58
N LYS A 18 -15.91 12.03 3.75
CA LYS A 18 -16.56 11.82 5.08
C LYS A 18 -16.32 10.43 5.65
N ARG A 19 -16.17 9.44 4.78
CA ARG A 19 -16.03 8.04 5.16
C ARG A 19 -15.31 7.28 4.05
N ALA A 20 -14.43 6.37 4.44
CA ALA A 20 -13.82 5.38 3.56
C ALA A 20 -14.19 3.97 4.04
N LYS A 21 -14.60 3.08 3.13
CA LYS A 21 -14.94 1.69 3.46
C LYS A 21 -14.77 0.77 2.24
N GLY A 22 -14.08 -0.36 2.42
CA GLY A 22 -13.77 -1.27 1.31
C GLY A 22 -12.92 -0.55 0.27
N CYS A 23 -13.35 -0.56 -0.98
CA CYS A 23 -12.73 0.19 -2.06
C CYS A 23 -13.48 1.51 -2.40
N PHE A 24 -14.25 2.08 -1.45
CA PHE A 24 -15.09 3.23 -1.70
C PHE A 24 -14.79 4.40 -0.77
N LEU A 25 -14.80 5.60 -1.34
CA LEU A 25 -14.80 6.87 -0.63
C LEU A 25 -16.20 7.50 -0.73
N TYR A 26 -16.74 7.90 0.41
CA TYR A 26 -18.05 8.58 0.51
C TYR A 26 -17.79 10.05 0.80
N THR A 27 -18.24 10.92 -0.07
CA THR A 27 -17.88 12.34 -0.07
C THR A 27 -18.97 13.25 0.51
N SER A 28 -18.60 14.51 0.75
CA SER A 28 -19.53 15.52 1.27
C SER A 28 -20.62 15.90 0.28
N SER A 29 -20.38 15.77 -1.02
CA SER A 29 -21.38 15.95 -2.07
C SER A 29 -22.39 14.78 -2.20
N GLY A 30 -22.26 13.73 -1.36
CA GLY A 30 -23.09 12.53 -1.42
C GLY A 30 -22.69 11.51 -2.51
N ILE A 31 -21.62 11.78 -3.24
CA ILE A 31 -21.13 10.88 -4.29
C ILE A 31 -20.26 9.79 -3.66
N ARG A 32 -20.43 8.55 -4.13
CA ARG A 32 -19.55 7.43 -3.85
C ARG A 32 -18.52 7.33 -4.96
N VAL A 33 -17.25 7.47 -4.62
CA VAL A 33 -16.11 7.32 -5.54
C VAL A 33 -15.48 5.95 -5.31
N THR A 34 -15.20 5.24 -6.39
CA THR A 34 -14.45 3.97 -6.34
C THR A 34 -12.97 4.28 -6.34
N ASP A 35 -12.29 3.82 -5.30
CA ASP A 35 -10.86 4.10 -5.10
C ASP A 35 -9.99 2.96 -5.64
N LEU A 36 -9.36 3.22 -6.77
CA LEU A 36 -8.34 2.36 -7.38
C LEU A 36 -6.92 2.82 -7.03
N PHE A 37 -6.76 3.97 -6.35
CA PHE A 37 -5.45 4.41 -5.87
C PHE A 37 -5.08 3.73 -4.54
N GLN A 38 -6.09 3.53 -3.69
CA GLN A 38 -5.98 2.82 -2.42
C GLN A 38 -4.78 3.29 -1.58
N ASP A 39 -4.60 4.62 -1.53
CA ASP A 39 -3.53 5.25 -0.77
C ASP A 39 -2.13 4.70 -1.14
N SER A 40 -1.83 4.60 -2.44
CA SER A 40 -0.61 3.96 -2.96
C SER A 40 -0.46 2.50 -2.54
N GLY A 41 -1.55 1.75 -2.38
CA GLY A 41 -1.56 0.34 -1.98
C GLY A 41 -1.60 0.10 -0.46
N ARG A 42 -1.52 1.14 0.37
CA ARG A 42 -1.65 0.98 1.83
C ARG A 42 -3.05 0.52 2.26
N ALA A 43 -4.07 0.82 1.46
CA ALA A 43 -5.43 0.35 1.66
C ALA A 43 -5.82 -0.86 0.77
N ILE A 44 -4.85 -1.65 0.30
CA ILE A 44 -5.07 -2.81 -0.58
C ILE A 44 -5.96 -3.90 0.04
N LEU A 45 -6.07 -3.93 1.35
CA LEU A 45 -7.01 -4.81 2.08
C LEU A 45 -8.40 -4.19 2.23
N GLY A 46 -8.57 -2.95 1.81
CA GLY A 46 -9.80 -2.16 1.92
C GLY A 46 -9.74 -1.12 3.04
N TRP A 47 -10.38 0.03 2.81
CA TRP A 47 -10.54 1.10 3.79
C TRP A 47 -11.39 0.68 4.98
N GLY A 48 -10.95 1.02 6.19
CA GLY A 48 -11.70 0.77 7.43
C GLY A 48 -12.06 -0.70 7.64
N GLY A 49 -11.47 -1.58 6.83
CA GLY A 49 -11.70 -3.01 6.87
C GLY A 49 -10.89 -3.70 7.97
N GLY A 50 -11.47 -4.79 8.45
CA GLY A 50 -10.78 -5.75 9.28
C GLY A 50 -10.52 -5.32 10.71
N SER A 51 -9.81 -6.19 11.38
CA SER A 51 -9.50 -6.07 12.79
C SER A 51 -8.32 -5.13 13.08
N ALA A 52 -7.54 -4.73 12.06
CA ALA A 52 -6.35 -3.89 12.25
C ALA A 52 -6.67 -2.55 12.91
N TYR A 53 -7.69 -1.84 12.41
CA TYR A 53 -8.14 -0.56 13.01
C TYR A 53 -8.78 -0.76 14.38
N THR A 54 -9.46 -1.87 14.61
CA THR A 54 -10.00 -2.21 15.93
C THR A 54 -8.88 -2.43 16.94
N VAL A 55 -7.85 -3.17 16.56
CA VAL A 55 -6.67 -3.41 17.43
C VAL A 55 -5.92 -2.12 17.70
N PHE A 56 -5.71 -1.28 16.66
CA PHE A 56 -5.13 0.05 16.79
C PHE A 56 -5.89 0.91 17.82
N LYS A 57 -7.20 1.06 17.65
CA LYS A 57 -8.07 1.83 18.55
C LYS A 57 -8.04 1.28 19.98
N ASN A 58 -8.13 -0.05 20.13
CA ASN A 58 -8.12 -0.67 21.45
C ASN A 58 -6.76 -0.48 22.16
N THR A 59 -5.67 -0.40 21.41
CA THR A 59 -4.34 -0.10 21.98
C THR A 59 -4.27 1.34 22.47
N LEU A 60 -4.84 2.29 21.74
CA LEU A 60 -4.98 3.68 22.20
C LEU A 60 -5.85 3.78 23.46
N ASN A 61 -6.99 3.10 23.48
CA ASN A 61 -7.92 3.09 24.62
C ASN A 61 -7.27 2.50 25.90
N ARG A 62 -6.24 1.68 25.78
CA ARG A 62 -5.44 1.17 26.90
C ARG A 62 -4.39 2.16 27.39
N GLY A 63 -4.33 3.37 26.82
CA GLY A 63 -3.36 4.40 27.19
C GLY A 63 -1.92 4.10 26.75
N LEU A 64 -1.69 3.18 25.80
CA LEU A 64 -0.35 2.79 25.34
C LEU A 64 0.18 3.79 24.30
N THR A 65 0.28 5.05 24.69
CA THR A 65 0.71 6.19 23.86
C THR A 65 2.05 6.79 24.24
N GLY A 66 2.60 6.37 25.41
CA GLY A 66 3.88 6.86 25.92
C GLY A 66 5.09 6.14 25.33
N THR A 67 6.28 6.57 25.76
CA THR A 67 7.59 6.06 25.28
C THR A 67 8.10 4.82 26.04
N PHE A 68 7.27 4.22 26.87
CA PHE A 68 7.63 3.02 27.63
C PHE A 68 7.74 1.78 26.73
N SER A 69 8.56 0.82 27.15
CA SER A 69 8.74 -0.43 26.43
C SER A 69 7.45 -1.26 26.39
N THR A 70 7.17 -1.83 25.22
CA THR A 70 6.01 -2.72 24.99
C THR A 70 6.44 -3.95 24.21
N GLY A 71 5.62 -5.02 24.24
CA GLY A 71 5.85 -6.21 23.41
C GLY A 71 5.45 -6.07 21.94
N PHE A 72 4.94 -4.91 21.50
CA PHE A 72 4.45 -4.73 20.13
C PHE A 72 5.54 -4.77 19.06
N PRO A 73 6.74 -4.18 19.24
CA PRO A 73 7.81 -4.30 18.23
C PRO A 73 8.16 -5.75 17.92
N TYR A 74 8.26 -6.58 18.95
CA TYR A 74 8.52 -8.02 18.77
C TYR A 74 7.37 -8.72 18.02
N ARG A 75 6.12 -8.38 18.31
CA ARG A 75 4.94 -8.94 17.59
C ARG A 75 4.93 -8.55 16.12
N THR A 76 5.27 -7.29 15.80
CA THR A 76 5.38 -6.82 14.42
C THR A 76 6.47 -7.59 13.68
N GLN A 77 7.64 -7.76 14.31
CA GLN A 77 8.73 -8.54 13.74
C GLN A 77 8.32 -10.00 13.48
N LYS A 78 7.58 -10.62 14.40
CA LYS A 78 7.06 -11.98 14.24
C LYS A 78 6.10 -12.08 13.05
N ALA A 79 5.15 -11.14 12.93
CA ALA A 79 4.19 -11.11 11.83
C ALA A 79 4.89 -10.97 10.47
N VAL A 80 5.90 -10.12 10.36
CA VAL A 80 6.68 -9.96 9.13
C VAL A 80 7.55 -11.17 8.84
N SER A 81 8.10 -11.81 9.87
CA SER A 81 8.85 -13.07 9.71
C SER A 81 7.96 -14.20 9.17
N GLU A 82 6.68 -14.23 9.57
CA GLU A 82 5.69 -15.17 9.02
C GLU A 82 5.31 -14.81 7.58
N LEU A 83 5.17 -13.53 7.25
CA LEU A 83 4.89 -13.08 5.88
C LEU A 83 5.94 -13.57 4.88
N PHE A 84 7.22 -13.54 5.26
CA PHE A 84 8.33 -13.92 4.38
C PHE A 84 8.86 -15.34 4.63
N ASP A 85 8.20 -16.11 5.50
CA ASP A 85 8.65 -17.45 5.92
C ASP A 85 10.15 -17.50 6.28
N SER A 86 10.64 -16.44 6.94
CA SER A 86 12.04 -16.27 7.31
C SER A 86 12.16 -15.31 8.48
N LYS A 87 13.08 -15.60 9.42
CA LYS A 87 13.36 -14.66 10.53
C LYS A 87 13.85 -13.33 10.00
N ARG A 88 13.30 -12.23 10.52
CA ARG A 88 13.62 -10.85 10.10
C ARG A 88 13.77 -9.93 11.29
N LYS A 89 14.73 -9.01 11.22
CA LYS A 89 14.80 -7.80 12.04
C LYS A 89 14.13 -6.66 11.28
N LEU A 90 13.41 -5.77 11.98
CA LEU A 90 12.65 -4.71 11.33
C LEU A 90 13.19 -3.33 11.68
N PHE A 91 13.21 -2.48 10.66
CA PHE A 91 13.50 -1.05 10.75
C PHE A 91 12.39 -0.28 10.04
N PHE A 92 12.08 0.92 10.54
CA PHE A 92 10.98 1.75 10.04
C PHE A 92 11.51 3.07 9.49
N PHE A 93 10.97 3.53 8.37
CA PHE A 93 11.39 4.76 7.70
C PHE A 93 10.18 5.50 7.14
N TYR A 94 10.24 6.85 7.15
CA TYR A 94 9.27 7.68 6.43
C TYR A 94 9.68 7.94 4.97
N SER A 95 10.89 7.58 4.57
CA SER A 95 11.40 7.73 3.21
C SER A 95 11.82 6.38 2.62
N TYR A 96 11.37 6.11 1.38
CA TYR A 96 11.83 4.97 0.60
C TYR A 96 13.35 5.00 0.39
N GLU A 97 13.89 6.19 0.06
CA GLU A 97 15.32 6.36 -0.18
C GLU A 97 16.15 5.99 1.06
N ASN A 98 15.72 6.40 2.26
CA ASN A 98 16.42 6.07 3.49
C ASN A 98 16.32 4.57 3.80
N ALA A 99 15.16 3.94 3.55
CA ALA A 99 15.01 2.49 3.68
C ALA A 99 15.98 1.73 2.75
N VAL A 100 16.08 2.15 1.48
CA VAL A 100 16.98 1.53 0.50
C VAL A 100 18.45 1.81 0.84
N LYS A 101 18.82 3.04 1.19
CA LYS A 101 20.20 3.37 1.63
C LYS A 101 20.62 2.48 2.80
N THR A 102 19.76 2.32 3.79
CA THR A 102 20.01 1.44 4.94
C THR A 102 20.09 -0.03 4.51
N ALA A 103 19.23 -0.49 3.61
CA ALA A 103 19.28 -1.85 3.09
C ALA A 103 20.63 -2.17 2.42
N VAL A 104 21.15 -1.24 1.62
CA VAL A 104 22.45 -1.37 0.94
C VAL A 104 23.63 -1.46 1.93
N LEU A 105 23.52 -0.83 3.11
CA LEU A 105 24.54 -0.98 4.18
C LEU A 105 24.61 -2.41 4.71
N PHE A 106 23.49 -3.14 4.73
CA PHE A 106 23.44 -4.54 5.15
C PHE A 106 23.82 -5.49 4.01
N SER A 107 23.32 -5.26 2.80
CA SER A 107 23.59 -6.10 1.63
C SER A 107 23.46 -5.29 0.34
N ALA A 108 24.57 -5.09 -0.37
CA ALA A 108 24.59 -4.30 -1.60
C ALA A 108 23.86 -4.97 -2.78
N SER A 109 23.79 -6.30 -2.82
CA SER A 109 23.22 -7.08 -3.93
C SER A 109 21.93 -7.83 -3.58
N GLY A 110 21.62 -7.96 -2.28
CA GLY A 110 20.52 -8.77 -1.79
C GLY A 110 19.29 -7.96 -1.37
N THR A 111 19.06 -6.78 -1.97
CA THR A 111 17.92 -5.90 -1.62
C THR A 111 16.84 -5.94 -2.68
N GLY A 112 15.57 -6.11 -2.23
CA GLY A 112 14.40 -6.07 -3.09
C GLY A 112 13.25 -5.23 -2.50
N PHE A 113 12.41 -4.69 -3.39
CA PHE A 113 11.15 -4.06 -2.99
C PHE A 113 10.00 -5.04 -3.23
N TRP A 114 9.32 -5.42 -2.16
CA TRP A 114 8.22 -6.39 -2.21
C TRP A 114 6.86 -5.70 -2.25
N GLN A 115 5.96 -6.28 -3.04
CA GLN A 115 4.54 -5.92 -3.12
C GLN A 115 3.66 -7.16 -2.94
N PRO A 116 2.48 -7.04 -2.28
CA PRO A 116 1.52 -8.13 -2.21
C PRO A 116 1.15 -8.65 -3.61
N TRP A 117 0.98 -9.96 -3.77
CA TRP A 117 0.66 -10.60 -5.07
C TRP A 117 1.64 -10.24 -6.19
N ASP A 118 2.91 -9.99 -5.83
CA ASP A 118 3.97 -9.83 -6.81
C ASP A 118 4.17 -11.15 -7.58
N PHE A 119 4.23 -11.04 -8.89
CA PHE A 119 4.43 -12.16 -9.82
C PHE A 119 5.89 -12.37 -10.20
N SER A 120 6.81 -11.70 -9.53
CA SER A 120 8.23 -11.98 -9.72
C SER A 120 8.51 -13.42 -9.32
N SER A 121 9.36 -14.12 -10.08
CA SER A 121 9.84 -15.46 -9.73
C SER A 121 10.81 -15.44 -8.54
N GLN A 122 10.89 -14.32 -7.80
CA GLN A 122 11.85 -14.09 -6.74
C GLN A 122 11.46 -14.87 -5.47
N ASN A 123 12.40 -15.65 -4.96
CA ASN A 123 12.22 -16.30 -3.66
C ASN A 123 12.52 -15.31 -2.53
N TRP A 124 11.48 -14.65 -2.03
CA TRP A 124 11.58 -13.62 -0.99
C TRP A 124 12.14 -14.13 0.34
N LYS A 125 12.07 -15.43 0.59
CA LYS A 125 12.70 -16.06 1.76
C LYS A 125 14.22 -15.91 1.73
N GLU A 126 14.82 -16.00 0.55
CA GLU A 126 16.27 -15.94 0.36
C GLU A 126 16.81 -14.51 0.24
N ILE A 127 15.97 -13.53 -0.01
CA ILE A 127 16.39 -12.13 -0.11
C ILE A 127 16.87 -11.61 1.25
N ASP A 128 18.02 -10.97 1.26
CA ASP A 128 18.68 -10.46 2.46
C ASP A 128 17.93 -9.31 3.10
N CYS A 129 17.58 -8.31 2.29
CA CYS A 129 16.92 -7.08 2.71
C CYS A 129 15.65 -6.87 1.88
N ILE A 130 14.50 -6.80 2.53
CA ILE A 130 13.20 -6.59 1.87
C ILE A 130 12.63 -5.25 2.33
N VAL A 131 12.46 -4.33 1.38
CA VAL A 131 11.73 -3.09 1.61
C VAL A 131 10.28 -3.28 1.17
N PHE A 132 9.32 -2.89 1.98
CA PHE A 132 7.91 -2.97 1.62
C PHE A 132 7.07 -1.93 2.38
N VAL A 133 5.86 -1.70 1.88
CA VAL A 133 4.87 -0.82 2.52
C VAL A 133 3.86 -1.69 3.26
N PRO A 134 3.63 -1.45 4.57
CA PRO A 134 2.64 -2.23 5.31
C PRO A 134 1.22 -1.90 4.81
N PRO A 135 0.30 -2.89 4.76
CA PRO A 135 -1.08 -2.68 4.31
C PRO A 135 -1.94 -2.03 5.42
N PHE A 136 -1.48 -0.90 5.91
CA PHE A 136 -2.14 -0.11 6.95
C PHE A 136 -2.04 1.38 6.60
N SER A 137 -3.14 1.95 6.13
CA SER A 137 -3.21 3.36 5.77
C SER A 137 -3.15 4.23 7.03
N TRP A 138 -2.13 5.07 7.10
CA TRP A 138 -1.85 6.03 8.17
C TRP A 138 -1.46 7.38 7.53
N GLY A 139 -1.61 8.48 8.27
CA GLY A 139 -1.37 9.83 7.75
C GLY A 139 -0.01 10.03 7.10
N GLU A 140 1.04 9.39 7.61
CA GLU A 140 2.37 9.39 7.02
C GLU A 140 2.69 8.04 6.39
N GLN A 141 3.38 8.06 5.26
CA GLN A 141 3.81 6.83 4.60
C GLN A 141 4.98 6.22 5.37
N LEU A 142 4.82 4.95 5.74
CA LEU A 142 5.86 4.14 6.37
C LEU A 142 6.39 3.11 5.39
N TYR A 143 7.71 2.96 5.39
CA TYR A 143 8.42 1.86 4.73
C TYR A 143 9.04 0.97 5.81
N LEU A 144 8.86 -0.32 5.67
CA LEU A 144 9.48 -1.32 6.53
C LEU A 144 10.64 -1.95 5.77
N LEU A 145 11.78 -2.03 6.45
CA LEU A 145 12.94 -2.78 5.99
C LEU A 145 13.07 -4.02 6.86
N ALA A 146 12.92 -5.19 6.25
CA ALA A 146 13.06 -6.50 6.87
C ALA A 146 14.41 -7.12 6.48
N VAL A 147 15.31 -7.27 7.44
CA VAL A 147 16.70 -7.72 7.25
C VAL A 147 16.89 -9.09 7.90
N LYS A 148 17.66 -9.97 7.28
CA LYS A 148 18.10 -11.23 7.92
C LYS A 148 18.89 -10.93 9.20
N PRO A 149 18.64 -11.62 10.33
CA PRO A 149 19.28 -11.31 11.62
C PRO A 149 20.80 -11.32 11.57
N GLU A 150 21.39 -12.25 10.81
CA GLU A 150 22.83 -12.45 10.68
C GLU A 150 23.53 -11.19 10.14
N LEU A 151 22.89 -10.49 9.19
CA LEU A 151 23.44 -9.26 8.62
C LEU A 151 23.42 -8.09 9.60
N VAL A 152 22.39 -8.03 10.44
CA VAL A 152 22.31 -7.01 11.48
C VAL A 152 23.41 -7.24 12.54
N GLU A 153 23.65 -8.48 12.93
CA GLU A 153 24.71 -8.84 13.87
C GLU A 153 26.11 -8.51 13.29
N LEU A 154 26.34 -8.84 12.02
CA LEU A 154 27.59 -8.48 11.33
C LEU A 154 27.81 -6.97 11.24
N ALA A 155 26.74 -6.21 10.94
CA ALA A 155 26.82 -4.76 10.88
C ALA A 155 27.15 -4.14 12.25
N MET A 156 26.55 -4.65 13.33
CA MET A 156 26.86 -4.21 14.70
C MET A 156 28.32 -4.48 15.08
N ILE A 157 28.84 -5.67 14.76
CA ILE A 157 30.24 -6.05 15.01
C ILE A 157 31.20 -5.14 14.20
N SER A 158 30.81 -4.77 12.99
CA SER A 158 31.61 -3.93 12.09
C SER A 158 31.53 -2.43 12.41
N GLY A 159 30.83 -2.03 13.48
CA GLY A 159 30.65 -0.61 13.86
C GLY A 159 29.71 0.17 12.92
N LYS A 160 28.99 -0.50 12.02
CA LYS A 160 28.01 0.11 11.12
C LYS A 160 26.62 0.12 11.76
N SER A 161 26.51 0.69 12.97
CA SER A 161 25.24 0.68 13.74
C SER A 161 24.41 1.95 13.60
N ASP A 162 24.87 2.92 12.84
CA ASP A 162 24.26 4.25 12.74
C ASP A 162 23.21 4.28 11.62
N PHE A 163 22.07 3.60 11.85
CA PHE A 163 20.93 3.69 10.93
C PHE A 163 19.81 4.50 11.57
N GLU A 164 19.35 5.51 10.87
CA GLU A 164 18.20 6.33 11.27
C GLU A 164 16.89 5.57 11.12
N SER A 165 16.61 4.61 12.00
CA SER A 165 15.31 3.96 12.07
C SER A 165 14.36 4.79 12.94
N VAL A 166 13.13 4.98 12.46
CA VAL A 166 12.08 5.71 13.16
C VAL A 166 11.44 4.81 14.23
N SER A 167 11.25 5.37 15.42
CA SER A 167 10.41 4.73 16.44
C SER A 167 8.95 5.07 16.19
N ILE A 168 8.09 4.06 16.12
CA ILE A 168 6.65 4.24 15.94
C ILE A 168 5.87 3.91 17.21
N PRO A 169 4.71 4.56 17.45
CA PRO A 169 3.90 4.32 18.65
C PRO A 169 3.38 2.87 18.74
N ALA A 170 3.17 2.40 19.97
CA ALA A 170 2.66 1.05 20.25
C ALA A 170 1.35 0.74 19.50
N ALA A 171 0.44 1.71 19.40
CA ALA A 171 -0.80 1.54 18.68
C ALA A 171 -0.56 1.30 17.17
N LEU A 172 0.39 2.01 16.57
CA LEU A 172 0.73 1.84 15.16
C LEU A 172 1.38 0.48 14.91
N HIS A 173 2.28 0.04 15.80
CA HIS A 173 2.79 -1.33 15.79
C HIS A 173 1.65 -2.37 15.83
N ALA A 174 0.68 -2.18 16.72
CA ALA A 174 -0.46 -3.10 16.87
C ALA A 174 -1.33 -3.17 15.61
N GLY A 175 -1.64 -2.02 15.00
CA GLY A 175 -2.37 -1.93 13.74
C GLY A 175 -1.62 -2.60 12.59
N ILE A 176 -0.33 -2.28 12.41
CA ILE A 176 0.53 -2.88 11.38
C ILE A 176 0.66 -4.40 11.59
N THR A 177 0.90 -4.84 12.83
CA THR A 177 0.99 -6.29 13.11
C THR A 177 -0.25 -7.02 12.65
N ARG A 178 -1.42 -6.49 12.98
CA ARG A 178 -2.68 -7.13 12.60
C ARG A 178 -2.91 -7.05 11.09
N SER A 179 -2.63 -5.92 10.45
CA SER A 179 -2.78 -5.77 9.00
C SER A 179 -1.85 -6.71 8.22
N VAL A 180 -0.65 -7.00 8.73
CA VAL A 180 0.26 -7.99 8.13
C VAL A 180 -0.34 -9.40 8.24
N TYR A 181 -0.92 -9.78 9.37
CA TYR A 181 -1.63 -11.08 9.47
C TYR A 181 -2.86 -11.14 8.56
N ASP A 182 -3.63 -10.07 8.47
CA ASP A 182 -4.76 -9.98 7.54
C ASP A 182 -4.27 -10.11 6.08
N LEU A 183 -3.09 -9.56 5.75
CA LEU A 183 -2.46 -9.72 4.44
C LEU A 183 -2.02 -11.17 4.19
N VAL A 184 -1.40 -11.83 5.16
CA VAL A 184 -1.01 -13.26 5.05
C VAL A 184 -2.23 -14.13 4.75
N ALA A 185 -3.38 -13.87 5.40
CA ALA A 185 -4.63 -14.56 5.09
C ALA A 185 -5.12 -14.23 3.68
N ALA A 186 -5.14 -12.95 3.30
CA ALA A 186 -5.60 -12.50 1.98
C ALA A 186 -4.74 -13.06 0.84
N LEU A 187 -3.41 -13.21 1.02
CA LEU A 187 -2.51 -13.82 0.04
C LEU A 187 -2.86 -15.30 -0.23
N LYS A 188 -3.41 -16.01 0.77
CA LYS A 188 -3.87 -17.39 0.63
C LYS A 188 -5.25 -17.50 -0.02
N GLU A 189 -6.14 -16.54 0.27
CA GLU A 189 -7.55 -16.58 -0.13
C GLU A 189 -7.79 -15.98 -1.51
N ARG A 190 -7.23 -14.79 -1.79
CA ARG A 190 -7.46 -14.06 -3.05
C ARG A 190 -6.68 -14.70 -4.19
N LYS A 191 -7.36 -14.93 -5.31
CA LYS A 191 -6.84 -15.60 -6.50
C LYS A 191 -7.05 -14.75 -7.73
N GLU A 192 -6.44 -15.14 -8.83
CA GLU A 192 -6.52 -14.46 -10.13
C GLU A 192 -7.98 -14.16 -10.56
N LYS A 193 -8.92 -15.08 -10.27
CA LYS A 193 -10.35 -14.90 -10.57
C LYS A 193 -10.98 -13.66 -9.92
N ASP A 194 -10.43 -13.21 -8.79
CA ASP A 194 -10.97 -12.08 -8.03
C ASP A 194 -10.62 -10.73 -8.68
N TRP A 195 -9.63 -10.70 -9.56
CA TRP A 195 -9.23 -9.52 -10.33
C TRP A 195 -9.60 -9.63 -11.80
N PHE A 196 -9.48 -10.81 -12.38
CA PHE A 196 -9.82 -11.12 -13.78
C PHE A 196 -11.25 -10.72 -14.14
N CYS A 197 -12.20 -10.74 -13.21
CA CYS A 197 -13.59 -10.39 -13.47
C CYS A 197 -13.78 -8.97 -14.06
N TYR A 198 -12.84 -8.07 -13.85
CA TYR A 198 -12.87 -6.70 -14.37
C TYR A 198 -12.19 -6.54 -15.74
N ASP A 199 -11.43 -7.51 -16.23
CA ASP A 199 -10.56 -7.41 -17.40
C ASP A 199 -11.31 -6.95 -18.66
N ARG A 200 -12.53 -7.39 -18.83
CA ARG A 200 -13.37 -7.00 -19.99
C ARG A 200 -13.50 -5.48 -20.16
N ILE A 201 -13.37 -4.72 -19.09
CA ILE A 201 -13.54 -3.26 -19.11
C ILE A 201 -12.17 -2.57 -18.97
N ILE A 202 -11.35 -3.04 -18.03
CA ILE A 202 -10.12 -2.34 -17.68
C ILE A 202 -8.99 -2.56 -18.68
N CYS A 203 -8.95 -3.71 -19.38
CA CYS A 203 -7.86 -4.03 -20.34
C CYS A 203 -7.76 -3.05 -21.52
N LYS A 204 -8.78 -2.23 -21.77
CA LYS A 204 -8.69 -1.16 -22.76
C LYS A 204 -7.66 -0.09 -22.36
N TYR A 205 -7.57 0.21 -21.07
CA TYR A 205 -6.81 1.34 -20.53
C TYR A 205 -5.59 0.93 -19.71
N TRP A 206 -5.57 -0.31 -19.20
CA TRP A 206 -4.50 -0.82 -18.33
C TRP A 206 -4.03 -2.20 -18.76
N GLU A 207 -2.73 -2.44 -18.57
CA GLU A 207 -2.18 -3.78 -18.46
C GLU A 207 -2.31 -4.22 -17.00
N ARG A 208 -3.02 -5.33 -16.76
CA ARG A 208 -3.18 -5.85 -15.40
C ARG A 208 -2.15 -6.93 -15.11
N LYS A 209 -1.48 -6.81 -13.96
CA LYS A 209 -0.60 -7.84 -13.37
C LYS A 209 -1.09 -8.10 -11.95
N GLY A 210 -1.80 -9.20 -11.72
CA GLY A 210 -2.51 -9.45 -10.49
C GLY A 210 -3.50 -8.34 -10.15
N PRO A 211 -3.44 -7.74 -8.95
CA PRO A 211 -4.29 -6.63 -8.59
C PRO A 211 -3.83 -5.28 -9.20
N TYR A 212 -2.64 -5.21 -9.78
CA TYR A 212 -2.03 -3.94 -10.24
C TYR A 212 -2.38 -3.62 -11.68
N LEU A 213 -2.70 -2.34 -11.91
CA LEU A 213 -3.14 -1.78 -13.17
C LEU A 213 -2.12 -0.77 -13.68
N PHE A 214 -1.32 -1.15 -14.67
CA PHE A 214 -0.35 -0.29 -15.32
C PHE A 214 -0.98 0.41 -16.51
N PRO A 215 -0.86 1.75 -16.66
CA PRO A 215 -1.52 2.48 -17.74
C PRO A 215 -0.98 2.06 -19.11
N LYS A 216 -1.90 1.87 -20.08
CA LYS A 216 -1.60 1.73 -21.52
C LYS A 216 -1.70 3.08 -22.24
N ILE A 217 -2.27 4.07 -21.59
CA ILE A 217 -2.38 5.45 -22.09
C ILE A 217 -0.97 6.04 -22.15
N LYS A 218 -0.65 6.79 -23.16
CA LYS A 218 0.65 7.49 -23.26
C LYS A 218 0.79 8.50 -22.12
N GLU A 219 2.01 8.69 -21.64
CA GLU A 219 2.29 9.55 -20.49
C GLU A 219 1.79 10.99 -20.68
N GLU A 220 1.90 11.52 -21.90
CA GLU A 220 1.43 12.87 -22.27
C GLU A 220 -0.08 13.08 -22.08
N PHE A 221 -0.90 12.01 -22.22
CA PHE A 221 -2.36 12.04 -22.02
C PHE A 221 -2.80 11.53 -20.65
N TYR A 222 -1.86 11.09 -19.83
CA TYR A 222 -2.23 10.42 -18.58
C TYR A 222 -2.94 11.35 -17.60
N ARG A 223 -2.56 12.62 -17.55
CA ARG A 223 -3.25 13.64 -16.74
C ARG A 223 -4.72 13.76 -17.13
N ASP A 224 -5.01 13.86 -18.42
CA ASP A 224 -6.37 14.00 -18.92
C ASP A 224 -7.17 12.71 -18.65
N PHE A 225 -6.53 11.56 -18.75
CA PHE A 225 -7.13 10.28 -18.39
C PHE A 225 -7.47 10.21 -16.89
N VAL A 226 -6.60 10.71 -15.99
CA VAL A 226 -6.90 10.79 -14.55
C VAL A 226 -8.13 11.67 -14.31
N LEU A 227 -8.22 12.84 -14.94
CA LEU A 227 -9.36 13.73 -14.81
C LEU A 227 -10.64 13.09 -15.35
N HIS A 228 -10.58 12.41 -16.50
CA HIS A 228 -11.68 11.67 -17.07
C HIS A 228 -12.18 10.53 -16.16
N CYS A 229 -11.25 9.82 -15.51
CA CYS A 229 -11.61 8.80 -14.51
C CYS A 229 -12.32 9.42 -13.31
N LEU A 230 -11.89 10.60 -12.83
CA LEU A 230 -12.62 11.33 -11.78
C LEU A 230 -14.05 11.66 -12.21
N ASP A 231 -14.27 12.12 -13.45
CA ASP A 231 -15.61 12.38 -13.99
C ASP A 231 -16.45 11.10 -14.05
N CYS A 232 -15.80 9.94 -14.15
CA CYS A 232 -16.43 8.61 -14.05
C CYS A 232 -16.60 8.10 -12.61
N ASN A 233 -16.30 8.89 -11.59
CA ASN A 233 -16.29 8.53 -10.16
C ASN A 233 -15.25 7.44 -9.82
N LEU A 234 -14.14 7.40 -10.54
CA LEU A 234 -13.02 6.51 -10.31
C LEU A 234 -11.81 7.32 -9.86
N LEU A 235 -11.24 6.98 -8.72
CA LEU A 235 -10.01 7.55 -8.21
C LEU A 235 -8.86 6.61 -8.58
N ILE A 236 -8.08 6.92 -9.60
CA ILE A 236 -6.93 6.14 -10.04
C ILE A 236 -5.62 6.75 -9.51
N SER A 237 -4.50 6.05 -9.67
CA SER A 237 -3.20 6.63 -9.33
C SER A 237 -2.97 7.94 -10.09
N PRO A 238 -2.59 9.04 -9.41
CA PRO A 238 -2.24 10.28 -10.09
C PRO A 238 -0.84 10.25 -10.72
N PHE A 239 -0.08 9.18 -10.47
CA PHE A 239 1.29 9.00 -10.93
C PHE A 239 1.36 7.95 -12.03
N TYR A 240 1.90 8.33 -13.19
CA TYR A 240 2.01 7.44 -14.34
C TYR A 240 2.81 6.16 -14.03
N ASN A 241 3.90 6.29 -13.29
CA ASN A 241 4.81 5.21 -12.94
C ASN A 241 4.40 4.38 -11.70
N LYS A 242 3.26 4.73 -11.07
CA LYS A 242 2.70 3.94 -9.96
C LYS A 242 1.38 3.31 -10.40
N PRO A 243 1.21 2.00 -10.26
CA PRO A 243 -0.01 1.34 -10.69
C PRO A 243 -1.22 1.78 -9.88
N SER A 244 -2.39 1.76 -10.52
CA SER A 244 -3.67 1.69 -9.82
C SER A 244 -3.93 0.26 -9.35
N ILE A 245 -4.96 0.04 -8.54
CA ILE A 245 -5.27 -1.26 -7.94
C ILE A 245 -6.71 -1.62 -8.23
N VAL A 246 -6.94 -2.86 -8.62
CA VAL A 246 -8.29 -3.41 -8.85
C VAL A 246 -9.14 -3.24 -7.58
N PRO A 247 -10.38 -2.74 -7.68
CA PRO A 247 -11.27 -2.53 -6.53
C PRO A 247 -11.86 -3.86 -6.04
N PHE A 248 -11.09 -4.63 -5.29
CA PHE A 248 -11.48 -5.96 -4.81
C PHE A 248 -12.85 -5.95 -4.11
N GLY A 249 -13.74 -6.83 -4.57
CA GLY A 249 -15.08 -6.97 -4.01
C GLY A 249 -16.09 -5.90 -4.44
N ALA A 250 -15.71 -5.01 -5.38
CA ALA A 250 -16.67 -4.09 -5.98
C ALA A 250 -17.53 -4.79 -7.05
N ASP A 251 -18.76 -4.31 -7.20
CA ASP A 251 -19.59 -4.69 -8.33
C ASP A 251 -19.02 -4.15 -9.65
N LEU A 252 -19.21 -4.90 -10.77
CA LEU A 252 -18.75 -4.49 -12.09
C LEU A 252 -19.37 -3.16 -12.56
N GLY A 253 -20.52 -2.78 -12.02
CA GLY A 253 -21.18 -1.51 -12.28
C GLY A 253 -20.37 -0.27 -11.89
N VAL A 254 -19.32 -0.41 -11.08
CA VAL A 254 -18.42 0.73 -10.75
C VAL A 254 -17.75 1.32 -11.98
N PHE A 255 -17.57 0.54 -13.04
CA PHE A 255 -17.00 0.97 -14.31
C PHE A 255 -18.03 1.37 -15.36
N ALA A 256 -19.34 1.41 -15.02
CA ALA A 256 -20.39 1.67 -16.00
C ALA A 256 -20.23 3.04 -16.67
N LYS A 257 -19.86 4.09 -15.94
CA LYS A 257 -19.63 5.42 -16.51
C LYS A 257 -18.44 5.42 -17.48
N LEU A 258 -17.31 4.79 -17.11
CA LEU A 258 -16.14 4.68 -18.00
C LEU A 258 -16.44 3.86 -19.25
N LYS A 259 -17.34 2.88 -19.16
CA LYS A 259 -17.79 2.08 -20.31
C LYS A 259 -18.70 2.89 -21.24
N SER A 260 -19.61 3.68 -20.70
CA SER A 260 -20.56 4.51 -21.50
C SER A 260 -19.91 5.78 -22.03
N ASN A 261 -18.90 6.30 -21.39
CA ASN A 261 -18.13 7.46 -21.80
C ASN A 261 -16.63 7.08 -21.85
N PRO A 262 -16.19 6.43 -22.94
CA PRO A 262 -14.82 5.97 -23.08
C PRO A 262 -13.85 7.14 -23.25
N PHE A 263 -12.66 7.02 -22.64
CA PHE A 263 -11.57 7.97 -22.88
C PHE A 263 -10.98 7.73 -24.27
N GLU A 264 -10.71 8.83 -24.98
CA GLU A 264 -10.03 8.84 -26.28
C GLU A 264 -8.84 9.79 -26.18
N GLU A 265 -7.68 9.32 -26.64
CA GLU A 265 -6.49 10.17 -26.78
C GLU A 265 -6.77 11.16 -27.92
N LYS A 266 -6.91 12.44 -27.59
CA LYS A 266 -7.06 13.48 -28.60
C LYS A 266 -5.66 13.92 -29.02
N LEU A 267 -5.36 13.69 -30.30
CA LEU A 267 -4.15 14.19 -30.97
C LEU A 267 -4.17 15.71 -31.07
#